data_8a753eb46b68dfcce73a3036aa973ec0
#
_entry.id   8a753eb46b68dfcce73a3036aa973ec0
#
_cell.length_a   1.000
_cell.length_b   1.000
_cell.length_c   1.000
_cell.angle_alpha   90.00
_cell.angle_beta   90.00
_cell.angle_gamma   90.00
#
_symmetry.space_group_name_H-M   'P 1'
#
loop_
_entity.id
_entity.type
_entity.pdbx_description
1 polymer ?
#
loop_
_entity_poly.entity_id
_entity_poly.type
_entity_poly.pdbx_seq_one_letter_code
_entity_poly.pdbx_strand_id
1 'polypeptide(L)'
;MQPSRAPTFFSASRSEHRGKLPSPAAGLRCPGCGGAIEAATEAVSGPLGDYGILRCDCAEYPVVAGIPIILAPRGPGAPMPVRALGRMIRAGEYDRALQTAAESSLTRPTRAFRRSLRDRIKGALSPGSRKRLPPIDRWVEQSAVTLLERRFPGPGALNREIRDYFVFRPGHAEHVAAMGLASVIRADDAPVLDLGAGAGHMAAHFCAAGIPVTAIDQDFFLLLIGRLIVAPEARFVCCDLEEGLPFADQFFGATICVNTFHFVRNKAHLLGSLGRVLRQGSPLFFCALRQSHNPGAFRNFALPPSGYARLFEEFEPRFFSTDDVVDRYLDGDGPRPGDARVPDDLLRATFVEIAGHNGGHHRAGRSFDQWPHALGTLG
;
A
#
# COMPACT_ATOMS: atom_id res chain seq x y z
N MET A 1 30.48 -28.52 12.72
CA MET A 1 29.14 -28.00 12.38
C MET A 1 29.28 -26.58 11.86
N GLN A 2 29.21 -26.40 10.56
CA GLN A 2 29.23 -25.08 9.95
C GLN A 2 27.82 -24.43 10.09
N PRO A 3 27.70 -23.12 10.36
CA PRO A 3 26.40 -22.49 10.42
C PRO A 3 25.78 -22.45 9.02
N SER A 4 24.55 -22.94 8.90
CA SER A 4 23.76 -22.90 7.68
C SER A 4 23.58 -21.45 7.22
N ARG A 5 23.94 -21.16 5.96
CA ARG A 5 23.70 -19.88 5.31
C ARG A 5 22.18 -19.62 5.30
N ALA A 6 21.77 -18.47 5.83
CA ALA A 6 20.43 -17.96 5.68
C ALA A 6 20.09 -17.84 4.17
N PRO A 7 18.85 -18.14 3.74
CA PRO A 7 18.46 -17.99 2.36
C PRO A 7 18.54 -16.51 1.97
N THR A 8 19.31 -16.23 0.89
CA THR A 8 19.38 -14.92 0.28
C THR A 8 18.11 -14.69 -0.55
N PHE A 9 17.07 -14.19 0.09
CA PHE A 9 15.78 -13.85 -0.54
C PHE A 9 15.84 -12.65 -1.51
N PHE A 10 16.99 -12.03 -1.71
CA PHE A 10 17.16 -10.86 -2.57
C PHE A 10 18.44 -10.96 -3.41
N SER A 11 18.53 -11.94 -4.29
CA SER A 11 19.45 -11.85 -5.42
C SER A 11 18.68 -11.20 -6.57
N ALA A 12 18.71 -9.88 -6.63
CA ALA A 12 18.23 -9.16 -7.80
C ALA A 12 19.15 -9.47 -8.98
N SER A 13 18.81 -10.45 -9.80
CA SER A 13 19.25 -10.47 -11.18
C SER A 13 18.62 -9.22 -11.83
N ARG A 14 19.45 -8.22 -12.15
CA ARG A 14 19.06 -7.09 -12.99
C ARG A 14 18.68 -7.64 -14.35
N SER A 15 17.39 -8.01 -14.53
CA SER A 15 16.88 -8.35 -15.85
C SER A 15 16.83 -7.08 -16.69
N GLU A 16 17.41 -7.13 -17.88
CA GLU A 16 17.46 -6.03 -18.87
C GLU A 16 16.07 -5.69 -19.48
N HIS A 17 15.00 -6.28 -18.99
CA HIS A 17 13.64 -5.98 -19.41
C HIS A 17 12.97 -4.95 -18.50
N ARG A 18 13.53 -3.73 -18.45
CA ARG A 18 12.75 -2.59 -17.94
C ARG A 18 11.72 -2.19 -18.99
N GLY A 19 10.52 -2.77 -18.93
CA GLY A 19 9.35 -2.16 -19.54
C GLY A 19 9.28 -0.69 -19.06
N LYS A 20 9.08 0.24 -19.99
CA LYS A 20 9.03 1.68 -19.67
C LYS A 20 7.86 1.89 -18.69
N LEU A 21 8.15 2.22 -17.42
CA LEU A 21 7.13 2.57 -16.44
C LEU A 21 6.22 3.68 -17.03
N PRO A 22 4.90 3.63 -16.80
CA PRO A 22 4.01 4.69 -17.26
C PRO A 22 4.45 6.03 -16.69
N SER A 23 4.17 7.11 -17.42
CA SER A 23 4.44 8.48 -16.95
C SER A 23 3.96 8.64 -15.50
N PRO A 24 4.72 9.32 -14.62
CA PRO A 24 4.28 9.61 -13.25
C PRO A 24 2.90 10.25 -13.17
N ALA A 25 2.48 11.00 -14.19
CA ALA A 25 1.19 11.67 -14.27
C ALA A 25 0.05 10.77 -14.83
N ALA A 26 0.37 9.59 -15.41
CA ALA A 26 -0.63 8.79 -16.11
C ALA A 26 -1.85 8.48 -15.23
N GLY A 27 -3.04 8.87 -15.69
CA GLY A 27 -4.31 8.63 -15.02
C GLY A 27 -4.49 9.37 -13.69
N LEU A 28 -3.58 10.27 -13.29
CA LEU A 28 -3.76 11.07 -12.06
C LEU A 28 -4.80 12.17 -12.23
N ARG A 29 -5.56 12.40 -11.16
CA ARG A 29 -6.54 13.47 -11.02
C ARG A 29 -6.29 14.24 -9.73
N CYS A 30 -6.55 15.53 -9.79
CA CYS A 30 -6.45 16.40 -8.62
C CYS A 30 -7.53 16.05 -7.59
N PRO A 31 -7.20 15.76 -6.33
CA PRO A 31 -8.21 15.52 -5.30
C PRO A 31 -9.04 16.76 -4.96
N GLY A 32 -8.58 17.97 -5.30
CA GLY A 32 -9.29 19.21 -5.02
C GLY A 32 -10.30 19.61 -6.09
N CYS A 33 -9.92 19.56 -7.38
CA CYS A 33 -10.77 20.01 -8.49
C CYS A 33 -11.19 18.92 -9.46
N GLY A 34 -10.70 17.65 -9.29
CA GLY A 34 -10.97 16.55 -10.23
C GLY A 34 -10.27 16.68 -11.58
N GLY A 35 -9.60 17.80 -11.87
CA GLY A 35 -8.91 18.05 -13.14
C GLY A 35 -7.74 17.10 -13.39
N ALA A 36 -7.36 16.94 -14.65
CA ALA A 36 -6.18 16.16 -15.01
C ALA A 36 -4.92 16.75 -14.37
N ILE A 37 -4.01 15.87 -13.98
CA ILE A 37 -2.70 16.25 -13.48
C ILE A 37 -1.68 15.96 -14.59
N GLU A 38 -0.91 16.99 -14.94
CA GLU A 38 0.08 16.94 -16.02
C GLU A 38 1.47 17.32 -15.51
N ALA A 39 2.51 16.98 -16.26
CA ALA A 39 3.85 17.42 -15.95
C ALA A 39 3.98 18.95 -16.14
N ALA A 40 4.41 19.65 -15.10
CA ALA A 40 4.67 21.10 -15.15
C ALA A 40 6.14 21.40 -15.44
N THR A 41 7.03 20.47 -15.15
CA THR A 41 8.47 20.53 -15.44
C THR A 41 8.92 19.22 -16.08
N GLU A 42 9.99 19.27 -16.85
CA GLU A 42 10.69 18.04 -17.24
C GLU A 42 11.18 17.29 -15.99
N ALA A 43 11.16 15.98 -16.07
CA ALA A 43 11.71 15.15 -15.00
C ALA A 43 13.25 15.24 -15.03
N VAL A 44 13.84 15.53 -13.88
CA VAL A 44 15.29 15.58 -13.70
C VAL A 44 15.73 14.39 -12.87
N SER A 45 16.69 13.61 -13.36
CA SER A 45 17.27 12.51 -12.60
C SER A 45 18.11 13.03 -11.45
N GLY A 46 17.86 12.46 -10.27
CA GLY A 46 18.54 12.82 -9.04
C GLY A 46 18.70 11.59 -8.12
N PRO A 47 19.01 11.79 -6.84
CA PRO A 47 19.21 10.69 -5.91
C PRO A 47 18.00 9.76 -5.85
N LEU A 48 18.23 8.48 -6.06
CA LEU A 48 17.24 7.40 -5.99
C LEU A 48 16.09 7.48 -7.01
N GLY A 49 16.13 8.36 -8.02
CA GLY A 49 15.14 8.44 -9.09
C GLY A 49 14.88 9.86 -9.61
N ASP A 50 13.74 10.08 -10.22
CA ASP A 50 13.41 11.31 -10.90
C ASP A 50 12.69 12.31 -9.99
N TYR A 51 12.91 13.61 -10.28
CA TYR A 51 12.30 14.74 -9.59
C TYR A 51 11.59 15.63 -10.58
N GLY A 52 10.48 16.19 -10.17
CA GLY A 52 9.68 17.08 -11.03
C GLY A 52 8.49 17.65 -10.30
N ILE A 53 7.73 18.46 -11.00
CA ILE A 53 6.47 19.02 -10.54
C ILE A 53 5.37 18.56 -11.48
N LEU A 54 4.31 18.04 -10.93
CA LEU A 54 3.03 17.83 -11.59
C LEU A 54 2.08 18.97 -11.19
N ARG A 55 1.14 19.30 -12.06
CA ARG A 55 0.14 20.35 -11.77
C ARG A 55 -1.22 20.03 -12.37
N CYS A 56 -2.23 20.62 -11.77
CA CYS A 56 -3.53 20.89 -12.37
C CYS A 56 -3.80 22.41 -12.26
N ASP A 57 -4.97 22.86 -12.66
CA ASP A 57 -5.32 24.30 -12.62
C ASP A 57 -5.31 24.90 -11.21
N CYS A 58 -5.52 24.10 -10.16
CA CYS A 58 -5.65 24.59 -8.79
C CYS A 58 -4.49 24.25 -7.85
N ALA A 59 -3.61 23.31 -8.21
CA ALA A 59 -2.56 22.83 -7.31
C ALA A 59 -1.34 22.26 -8.04
N GLU A 60 -0.22 22.21 -7.32
CA GLU A 60 1.01 21.58 -7.75
C GLU A 60 1.39 20.43 -6.81
N TYR A 61 1.96 19.39 -7.38
CA TYR A 61 2.32 18.15 -6.71
C TYR A 61 3.78 17.78 -7.01
N PRO A 62 4.64 17.66 -5.99
CA PRO A 62 6.02 17.28 -6.19
C PRO A 62 6.13 15.78 -6.54
N VAL A 63 7.08 15.47 -7.41
CA VAL A 63 7.59 14.11 -7.61
C VAL A 63 8.95 14.03 -6.95
N VAL A 64 9.11 13.11 -6.02
CA VAL A 64 10.36 12.90 -5.27
C VAL A 64 10.81 11.47 -5.48
N ALA A 65 12.02 11.27 -5.97
CA ALA A 65 12.58 9.96 -6.29
C ALA A 65 11.60 9.09 -7.13
N GLY A 66 10.93 9.69 -8.12
CA GLY A 66 9.98 9.01 -9.00
C GLY A 66 8.61 8.72 -8.39
N ILE A 67 8.34 9.17 -7.16
CA ILE A 67 7.06 8.98 -6.45
C ILE A 67 6.29 10.31 -6.44
N PRO A 68 5.15 10.42 -7.15
CA PRO A 68 4.25 11.57 -7.03
C PRO A 68 3.65 11.66 -5.62
N ILE A 69 3.63 12.86 -5.04
CA ILE A 69 3.04 13.13 -3.73
C ILE A 69 1.74 13.91 -3.95
N ILE A 70 0.63 13.19 -4.06
CA ILE A 70 -0.71 13.74 -4.35
C ILE A 70 -1.46 13.89 -3.03
N LEU A 71 -1.09 14.89 -2.27
CA LEU A 71 -1.71 15.25 -1.00
C LEU A 71 -2.22 16.67 -1.08
N ALA A 72 -3.40 16.94 -0.53
CA ALA A 72 -3.92 18.31 -0.45
C ALA A 72 -2.90 19.21 0.27
N PRO A 73 -2.57 20.37 -0.28
CA PRO A 73 -1.64 21.31 0.35
C PRO A 73 -2.29 21.87 1.62
N ARG A 74 -2.01 21.25 2.74
CA ARG A 74 -2.47 21.67 4.07
C ARG A 74 -1.63 22.84 4.58
N GLY A 75 -2.18 23.59 5.54
CA GLY A 75 -1.51 24.73 6.15
C GLY A 75 -0.22 24.41 6.92
N PRO A 76 0.38 25.40 7.61
CA PRO A 76 1.56 25.20 8.43
C PRO A 76 1.36 24.06 9.43
N GLY A 77 2.36 23.18 9.56
CA GLY A 77 2.29 22.00 10.43
C GLY A 77 1.66 20.76 9.78
N ALA A 78 1.35 20.79 8.48
CA ALA A 78 0.98 19.60 7.75
C ALA A 78 2.08 18.53 7.85
N PRO A 79 1.70 17.25 8.01
CA PRO A 79 2.70 16.18 8.16
C PRO A 79 3.62 16.04 6.94
N MET A 80 3.13 16.32 5.72
CA MET A 80 3.92 16.36 4.49
C MET A 80 3.95 17.80 3.95
N PRO A 81 5.12 18.46 3.89
CA PRO A 81 5.23 19.85 3.47
C PRO A 81 5.29 19.99 1.94
N VAL A 82 4.19 19.64 1.25
CA VAL A 82 4.08 19.58 -0.22
C VAL A 82 4.61 20.85 -0.91
N ARG A 83 4.21 22.05 -0.42
CA ARG A 83 4.67 23.32 -0.99
C ARG A 83 6.18 23.56 -0.81
N ALA A 84 6.75 23.09 0.32
CA ALA A 84 8.19 23.24 0.55
C ALA A 84 8.98 22.28 -0.35
N LEU A 85 8.50 21.07 -0.53
CA LEU A 85 9.08 20.09 -1.46
C LEU A 85 9.09 20.65 -2.89
N GLY A 86 7.99 21.27 -3.34
CA GLY A 86 7.94 21.89 -4.66
C GLY A 86 8.97 23.01 -4.84
N ARG A 87 9.19 23.84 -3.81
CA ARG A 87 10.25 24.88 -3.85
C ARG A 87 11.66 24.29 -3.90
N MET A 88 11.93 23.26 -3.11
CA MET A 88 13.23 22.55 -3.11
C MET A 88 13.54 21.94 -4.48
N ILE A 89 12.56 21.30 -5.11
CA ILE A 89 12.72 20.71 -6.44
C ILE A 89 13.05 21.78 -7.48
N ARG A 90 12.33 22.94 -7.48
CA ARG A 90 12.63 24.04 -8.41
C ARG A 90 14.01 24.66 -8.18
N ALA A 91 14.51 24.62 -6.94
CA ALA A 91 15.83 25.09 -6.60
C ALA A 91 16.95 24.08 -6.89
N GLY A 92 16.61 22.87 -7.37
CA GLY A 92 17.59 21.78 -7.58
C GLY A 92 18.07 21.12 -6.29
N GLU A 93 17.40 21.37 -5.16
CA GLU A 93 17.76 20.83 -3.82
C GLU A 93 17.20 19.42 -3.63
N TYR A 94 17.53 18.49 -4.54
CA TYR A 94 16.91 17.15 -4.59
C TYR A 94 17.17 16.31 -3.34
N ASP A 95 18.40 16.33 -2.81
CA ASP A 95 18.76 15.63 -1.57
C ASP A 95 17.93 16.11 -0.39
N ARG A 96 17.76 17.42 -0.29
CA ARG A 96 16.97 18.02 0.75
C ARG A 96 15.49 17.70 0.61
N ALA A 97 14.97 17.67 -0.61
CA ALA A 97 13.58 17.28 -0.89
C ALA A 97 13.34 15.82 -0.47
N LEU A 98 14.23 14.90 -0.85
CA LEU A 98 14.14 13.49 -0.51
C LEU A 98 14.20 13.29 1.02
N GLN A 99 15.18 13.89 1.67
CA GLN A 99 15.32 13.81 3.13
C GLN A 99 14.08 14.37 3.85
N THR A 100 13.56 15.52 3.39
CA THR A 100 12.36 16.14 3.96
C THR A 100 11.12 15.26 3.79
N ALA A 101 10.91 14.67 2.61
CA ALA A 101 9.78 13.78 2.36
C ALA A 101 9.85 12.53 3.24
N ALA A 102 11.02 11.88 3.32
CA ALA A 102 11.22 10.70 4.13
C ALA A 102 11.06 10.97 5.64
N GLU A 103 11.65 12.04 6.16
CA GLU A 103 11.54 12.44 7.58
C GLU A 103 10.11 12.85 7.96
N SER A 104 9.36 13.46 7.04
CA SER A 104 7.96 13.81 7.25
C SER A 104 7.07 12.58 7.47
N SER A 105 7.38 11.48 6.81
CA SER A 105 6.70 10.20 7.03
C SER A 105 7.07 9.60 8.39
N LEU A 106 8.31 9.77 8.84
CA LEU A 106 8.79 9.24 10.12
C LEU A 106 8.20 9.98 11.33
N THR A 107 7.89 11.26 11.18
CA THR A 107 7.34 12.09 12.26
C THR A 107 5.83 11.92 12.43
N ARG A 108 5.17 11.30 11.46
CA ARG A 108 3.76 10.91 11.63
C ARG A 108 3.71 9.91 12.79
N PRO A 109 3.02 10.19 13.91
CA PRO A 109 2.59 9.12 14.76
C PRO A 109 1.73 8.25 13.86
N THR A 110 2.17 7.04 13.54
CA THR A 110 1.28 6.03 13.00
C THR A 110 0.08 6.08 13.91
N ARG A 111 -1.11 6.45 13.42
CA ARG A 111 -2.33 6.62 14.24
C ARG A 111 -2.66 5.36 15.05
N ALA A 112 -2.04 4.24 14.69
CA ALA A 112 -2.00 2.98 15.42
C ALA A 112 -1.27 3.08 16.78
N PHE A 113 -0.24 3.90 16.91
CA PHE A 113 0.51 4.07 18.16
C PHE A 113 0.03 5.32 18.91
N ARG A 114 -1.16 5.28 19.51
CA ARG A 114 -1.41 6.11 20.68
C ARG A 114 -0.62 5.48 21.84
N ARG A 115 0.63 5.91 21.98
CA ARG A 115 1.45 5.65 23.15
C ARG A 115 0.60 5.88 24.39
N SER A 116 0.67 4.97 25.34
CA SER A 116 0.03 5.17 26.65
C SER A 116 0.50 6.52 27.21
N LEU A 117 -0.28 7.14 28.08
CA LEU A 117 0.15 8.41 28.73
C LEU A 117 1.55 8.30 29.34
N ARG A 118 1.91 7.12 29.82
CA ARG A 118 3.22 6.77 30.36
C ARG A 118 4.34 6.83 29.33
N ASP A 119 4.08 6.40 28.10
CA ASP A 119 5.06 6.46 27.01
C ASP A 119 5.21 7.87 26.46
N ARG A 120 4.16 8.69 26.53
CA ARG A 120 4.21 10.12 26.18
C ARG A 120 5.06 10.90 27.19
N ILE A 121 4.94 10.59 28.48
CA ILE A 121 5.74 11.22 29.55
C ILE A 121 7.21 10.79 29.43
N LYS A 122 7.51 9.51 29.20
CA LYS A 122 8.88 9.03 28.97
C LYS A 122 9.51 9.65 27.71
N GLY A 123 8.73 9.82 26.63
CA GLY A 123 9.21 10.47 25.41
C GLY A 123 9.41 11.98 25.54
N ALA A 124 8.67 12.65 26.44
CA ALA A 124 8.83 14.07 26.73
C ALA A 124 10.04 14.37 27.63
N LEU A 125 10.47 13.40 28.43
CA LEU A 125 11.62 13.51 29.33
C LEU A 125 12.96 13.08 28.70
N SER A 126 12.94 12.50 27.49
CA SER A 126 14.15 12.26 26.71
C SER A 126 14.43 13.48 25.84
N PRO A 127 15.53 14.21 26.04
CA PRO A 127 15.91 15.33 25.18
C PRO A 127 16.08 14.77 23.76
N GLY A 128 15.18 15.20 22.88
CA GLY A 128 14.99 14.72 21.54
C GLY A 128 16.23 14.42 20.74
N SER A 129 16.52 13.19 20.53
CA SER A 129 17.09 12.81 19.26
C SER A 129 15.95 12.72 18.26
N ARG A 130 15.57 13.81 17.61
CA ARG A 130 15.00 13.77 16.29
C ARG A 130 16.01 13.03 15.44
N LYS A 131 15.81 11.72 15.23
CA LYS A 131 16.76 10.90 14.49
C LYS A 131 16.70 11.38 13.07
N ARG A 132 17.66 12.20 12.70
CA ARG A 132 17.90 12.58 11.31
C ARG A 132 18.34 11.32 10.58
N LEU A 133 17.75 11.09 9.44
CA LEU A 133 18.28 10.12 8.50
C LEU A 133 19.72 10.52 8.16
N PRO A 134 20.62 9.57 7.90
CA PRO A 134 21.97 9.91 7.47
C PRO A 134 21.92 10.69 6.16
N PRO A 135 22.99 11.38 5.80
CA PRO A 135 23.13 11.98 4.47
C PRO A 135 22.82 10.97 3.36
N ILE A 136 22.17 11.41 2.30
CA ILE A 136 21.59 10.57 1.23
C ILE A 136 22.66 9.80 0.47
N ASP A 137 23.86 10.34 0.30
CA ASP A 137 25.01 9.66 -0.27
C ASP A 137 25.30 8.29 0.38
N ARG A 138 24.94 8.15 1.67
CA ARG A 138 25.07 6.89 2.40
C ARG A 138 23.87 5.95 2.25
N TRP A 139 22.76 6.41 1.67
CA TRP A 139 21.57 5.55 1.49
C TRP A 139 21.77 4.52 0.37
N VAL A 140 22.53 4.87 -0.65
CA VAL A 140 22.81 4.00 -1.80
C VAL A 140 23.72 2.84 -1.42
N GLU A 141 24.61 3.06 -0.43
CA GLU A 141 25.58 2.06 0.04
C GLU A 141 25.01 1.16 1.16
N GLN A 142 23.86 1.54 1.75
CA GLN A 142 23.29 0.81 2.87
C GLN A 142 22.18 -0.11 2.39
N SER A 143 22.22 -1.39 2.85
CA SER A 143 21.12 -2.30 2.62
C SER A 143 19.81 -1.71 3.17
N ALA A 144 18.67 -2.06 2.54
CA ALA A 144 17.35 -1.68 3.03
C ALA A 144 17.16 -1.97 4.52
N VAL A 145 17.75 -3.05 5.01
CA VAL A 145 17.76 -3.42 6.43
C VAL A 145 18.35 -2.31 7.28
N THR A 146 19.45 -1.71 6.85
CA THR A 146 20.09 -0.61 7.61
C THR A 146 19.26 0.68 7.62
N LEU A 147 18.59 1.00 6.50
CA LEU A 147 17.65 2.14 6.44
C LEU A 147 16.44 1.91 7.35
N LEU A 148 15.94 0.70 7.38
CA LEU A 148 14.84 0.28 8.23
C LEU A 148 15.24 0.25 9.71
N GLU A 149 16.43 -0.24 10.05
CA GLU A 149 16.98 -0.21 11.41
C GLU A 149 17.10 1.21 11.97
N ARG A 150 17.29 2.20 11.12
CA ARG A 150 17.36 3.60 11.54
C ARG A 150 15.99 4.25 11.74
N ARG A 151 14.98 3.83 11.00
CA ARG A 151 13.60 4.27 11.21
C ARG A 151 13.06 3.83 12.56
N PHE A 152 13.40 2.62 12.99
CA PHE A 152 12.88 1.97 14.17
C PHE A 152 14.01 1.73 15.18
N PRO A 153 14.53 2.70 15.86
CA PRO A 153 15.67 2.54 16.74
C PRO A 153 15.28 1.99 18.10
N GLY A 154 15.86 0.90 18.46
CA GLY A 154 15.77 0.30 19.80
C GLY A 154 16.38 -1.09 19.83
N PRO A 155 17.18 -1.44 20.84
CA PRO A 155 17.74 -2.76 20.95
C PRO A 155 16.60 -3.77 21.14
N GLY A 156 16.47 -4.73 20.23
CA GLY A 156 15.58 -5.89 20.33
C GLY A 156 14.15 -5.71 19.81
N ALA A 157 13.46 -4.59 20.03
CA ALA A 157 12.09 -4.36 19.56
C ALA A 157 12.04 -4.16 18.04
N LEU A 158 13.02 -3.45 17.52
CA LEU A 158 13.13 -3.08 16.14
C LEU A 158 13.41 -4.25 15.20
N ASN A 159 14.34 -5.09 15.57
CA ASN A 159 14.62 -6.29 14.81
C ASN A 159 13.37 -7.17 14.68
N ARG A 160 12.46 -7.11 15.64
CA ARG A 160 11.19 -7.84 15.61
C ARG A 160 10.21 -7.17 14.66
N GLU A 161 9.93 -5.87 14.80
CA GLU A 161 8.98 -5.16 13.93
C GLU A 161 9.41 -5.15 12.45
N ILE A 162 10.72 -4.96 12.18
CA ILE A 162 11.25 -5.05 10.81
C ILE A 162 11.14 -6.49 10.29
N ARG A 163 11.52 -7.48 11.07
CA ARG A 163 11.39 -8.87 10.66
C ARG A 163 9.94 -9.24 10.44
N ASP A 164 9.04 -8.84 11.36
CA ASP A 164 7.61 -9.10 11.22
C ASP A 164 7.05 -8.43 9.97
N TYR A 165 7.48 -7.21 9.67
CA TYR A 165 6.97 -6.47 8.52
C TYR A 165 7.60 -6.90 7.19
N PHE A 166 8.91 -7.11 7.11
CA PHE A 166 9.60 -7.33 5.84
C PHE A 166 9.96 -8.78 5.58
N VAL A 167 10.25 -9.57 6.61
CA VAL A 167 10.70 -10.96 6.46
C VAL A 167 9.56 -11.94 6.70
N PHE A 168 8.77 -11.73 7.74
CA PHE A 168 7.74 -12.69 8.13
C PHE A 168 6.35 -12.37 7.59
N ARG A 169 6.04 -11.09 7.29
CA ARG A 169 4.72 -10.71 6.78
C ARG A 169 4.29 -11.47 5.53
N PRO A 170 5.15 -11.75 4.54
CA PRO A 170 4.76 -12.57 3.39
C PRO A 170 4.31 -13.99 3.76
N GLY A 171 4.76 -14.52 4.90
CA GLY A 171 4.34 -15.82 5.43
C GLY A 171 3.22 -15.78 6.47
N HIS A 172 2.67 -14.60 6.77
CA HIS A 172 1.52 -14.53 7.68
C HIS A 172 0.25 -15.03 6.98
N ALA A 173 -0.62 -15.71 7.72
CA ALA A 173 -1.85 -16.28 7.20
C ALA A 173 -2.68 -15.26 6.41
N GLU A 174 -2.80 -14.02 6.91
CA GLU A 174 -3.55 -12.95 6.27
C GLU A 174 -2.94 -12.52 4.92
N HIS A 175 -1.61 -12.60 4.78
CA HIS A 175 -0.95 -12.29 3.51
C HIS A 175 -1.14 -13.43 2.51
N VAL A 176 -1.00 -14.68 2.97
CA VAL A 176 -1.24 -15.88 2.16
C VAL A 176 -2.70 -15.92 1.69
N ALA A 177 -3.67 -15.61 2.57
CA ALA A 177 -5.07 -15.49 2.18
C ALA A 177 -5.28 -14.41 1.11
N ALA A 178 -4.64 -13.25 1.25
CA ALA A 178 -4.70 -12.19 0.24
C ALA A 178 -4.14 -12.65 -1.10
N MET A 179 -3.05 -13.41 -1.13
CA MET A 179 -2.50 -14.02 -2.34
C MET A 179 -3.48 -15.03 -2.95
N GLY A 180 -4.07 -15.88 -2.12
CA GLY A 180 -5.10 -16.84 -2.54
C GLY A 180 -6.27 -16.15 -3.22
N LEU A 181 -6.83 -15.10 -2.62
CA LEU A 181 -7.93 -14.32 -3.18
C LEU A 181 -7.52 -13.55 -4.44
N ALA A 182 -6.34 -12.92 -4.44
CA ALA A 182 -5.85 -12.16 -5.58
C ALA A 182 -5.48 -13.04 -6.79
N SER A 183 -5.40 -14.36 -6.63
CA SER A 183 -5.06 -15.29 -7.70
C SER A 183 -6.01 -15.27 -8.90
N VAL A 184 -7.23 -14.74 -8.73
CA VAL A 184 -8.20 -14.55 -9.84
C VAL A 184 -7.87 -13.35 -10.73
N ILE A 185 -7.03 -12.43 -10.28
CA ILE A 185 -6.63 -11.26 -11.06
C ILE A 185 -5.74 -11.71 -12.22
N ARG A 186 -6.06 -11.26 -13.42
CA ARG A 186 -5.36 -11.62 -14.66
C ARG A 186 -4.74 -10.39 -15.32
N ALA A 187 -3.91 -10.62 -16.32
CA ALA A 187 -3.25 -9.54 -17.07
C ALA A 187 -4.24 -8.54 -17.71
N ASP A 188 -5.42 -8.97 -18.11
CA ASP A 188 -6.46 -8.11 -18.68
C ASP A 188 -7.21 -7.28 -17.61
N ASP A 189 -7.01 -7.55 -16.32
CA ASP A 189 -7.45 -6.69 -15.21
C ASP A 189 -6.46 -5.56 -14.92
N ALA A 190 -5.34 -5.52 -15.60
CA ALA A 190 -4.37 -4.45 -15.40
C ALA A 190 -4.91 -3.06 -15.83
N PRO A 191 -4.46 -1.98 -15.19
CA PRO A 191 -3.60 -2.00 -14.01
C PRO A 191 -4.37 -2.33 -12.73
N VAL A 192 -3.69 -2.96 -11.78
CA VAL A 192 -4.21 -3.25 -10.44
C VAL A 192 -3.91 -2.08 -9.49
N LEU A 193 -4.82 -1.80 -8.55
CA LEU A 193 -4.64 -0.82 -7.48
C LEU A 193 -4.41 -1.53 -6.14
N ASP A 194 -3.24 -1.32 -5.53
CA ASP A 194 -2.89 -1.80 -4.19
C ASP A 194 -3.09 -0.65 -3.17
N LEU A 195 -4.16 -0.74 -2.36
CA LEU A 195 -4.61 0.30 -1.42
C LEU A 195 -3.95 0.15 -0.05
N GLY A 196 -3.21 1.16 0.37
CA GLY A 196 -2.47 1.13 1.62
C GLY A 196 -1.35 0.10 1.57
N ALA A 197 -0.64 0.09 0.45
CA ALA A 197 0.35 -0.91 0.07
C ALA A 197 1.55 -0.99 1.03
N GLY A 198 1.78 0.04 1.86
CA GLY A 198 2.99 0.14 2.67
C GLY A 198 4.24 0.05 1.80
N ALA A 199 5.05 -1.00 2.00
CA ALA A 199 6.23 -1.24 1.17
C ALA A 199 5.95 -2.05 -0.11
N GLY A 200 4.70 -2.30 -0.46
CA GLY A 200 4.33 -2.94 -1.74
C GLY A 200 4.54 -4.45 -1.78
N HIS A 201 4.33 -5.15 -0.67
CA HIS A 201 4.48 -6.62 -0.66
C HIS A 201 3.52 -7.32 -1.63
N MET A 202 2.25 -6.88 -1.70
CA MET A 202 1.32 -7.41 -2.71
C MET A 202 1.69 -6.95 -4.12
N ALA A 203 2.14 -5.70 -4.28
CA ALA A 203 2.61 -5.20 -5.56
C ALA A 203 3.77 -6.04 -6.13
N ALA A 204 4.68 -6.56 -5.28
CA ALA A 204 5.76 -7.43 -5.71
C ALA A 204 5.24 -8.72 -6.38
N HIS A 205 4.16 -9.31 -5.85
CA HIS A 205 3.55 -10.50 -6.44
C HIS A 205 2.94 -10.22 -7.82
N PHE A 206 2.25 -9.08 -7.98
CA PHE A 206 1.71 -8.67 -9.27
C PHE A 206 2.82 -8.41 -10.30
N CYS A 207 3.91 -7.73 -9.89
CA CYS A 207 5.07 -7.52 -10.75
C CYS A 207 5.70 -8.85 -11.19
N ALA A 208 5.88 -9.81 -10.27
CA ALA A 208 6.40 -11.13 -10.58
C ALA A 208 5.51 -11.90 -11.57
N ALA A 209 4.19 -11.68 -11.52
CA ALA A 209 3.23 -12.22 -12.48
C ALA A 209 3.13 -11.41 -13.79
N GLY A 210 3.92 -10.35 -13.96
CA GLY A 210 3.86 -9.47 -15.13
C GLY A 210 2.60 -8.59 -15.20
N ILE A 211 1.90 -8.40 -14.10
CA ILE A 211 0.67 -7.61 -14.01
C ILE A 211 0.99 -6.19 -13.54
N PRO A 212 0.79 -5.15 -14.36
CA PRO A 212 0.99 -3.76 -13.97
C PRO A 212 0.19 -3.38 -12.73
N VAL A 213 0.87 -2.80 -11.73
CA VAL A 213 0.27 -2.42 -10.45
C VAL A 213 0.65 -1.01 -10.05
N THR A 214 -0.31 -0.29 -9.46
CA THR A 214 -0.09 1.00 -8.79
C THR A 214 -0.31 0.81 -7.28
N ALA A 215 0.76 0.96 -6.51
CA ALA A 215 0.77 0.85 -5.06
C ALA A 215 0.64 2.24 -4.43
N ILE A 216 -0.33 2.42 -3.55
CA ILE A 216 -0.58 3.72 -2.91
C ILE A 216 -0.56 3.62 -1.39
N ASP A 217 0.05 4.60 -0.76
CA ASP A 217 0.07 4.76 0.71
C ASP A 217 0.32 6.23 1.06
N GLN A 218 0.00 6.62 2.28
CA GLN A 218 0.36 7.94 2.81
C GLN A 218 1.79 8.00 3.35
N ASP A 219 2.43 6.86 3.60
CA ASP A 219 3.80 6.76 4.13
C ASP A 219 4.82 6.74 3.00
N PHE A 220 5.31 7.93 2.64
CA PHE A 220 6.31 8.10 1.57
C PHE A 220 7.57 7.24 1.78
N PHE A 221 8.03 7.06 3.04
CA PHE A 221 9.22 6.28 3.31
C PHE A 221 9.02 4.79 2.99
N LEU A 222 7.85 4.22 3.33
CA LEU A 222 7.54 2.84 2.97
C LEU A 222 7.43 2.67 1.46
N LEU A 223 6.78 3.61 0.76
CA LEU A 223 6.72 3.61 -0.71
C LEU A 223 8.11 3.70 -1.34
N LEU A 224 9.01 4.52 -0.77
CA LEU A 224 10.39 4.62 -1.25
C LEU A 224 11.14 3.28 -1.12
N ILE A 225 11.02 2.59 0.03
CA ILE A 225 11.60 1.26 0.22
C ILE A 225 10.97 0.26 -0.76
N GLY A 226 9.65 0.32 -0.94
CA GLY A 226 8.93 -0.50 -1.92
C GLY A 226 9.51 -0.36 -3.32
N ARG A 227 9.63 0.88 -3.78
CA ARG A 227 10.15 1.21 -5.10
C ARG A 227 11.62 0.82 -5.30
N LEU A 228 12.44 0.94 -4.26
CA LEU A 228 13.87 0.63 -4.38
C LEU A 228 14.17 -0.87 -4.30
N ILE A 229 13.36 -1.64 -3.58
CA ILE A 229 13.76 -2.97 -3.13
C ILE A 229 12.67 -4.04 -3.27
N VAL A 230 11.44 -3.74 -2.82
CA VAL A 230 10.40 -4.77 -2.70
C VAL A 230 9.72 -5.03 -4.04
N ALA A 231 9.33 -3.96 -4.74
CA ALA A 231 8.61 -4.02 -6.01
C ALA A 231 9.09 -2.90 -6.97
N PRO A 232 10.34 -2.94 -7.44
CA PRO A 232 10.92 -1.83 -8.24
C PRO A 232 10.19 -1.58 -9.56
N GLU A 233 9.43 -2.54 -10.05
CA GLU A 233 8.65 -2.46 -11.29
C GLU A 233 7.25 -1.90 -11.07
N ALA A 234 6.78 -1.80 -9.81
CA ALA A 234 5.51 -1.20 -9.49
C ALA A 234 5.56 0.33 -9.61
N ARG A 235 4.41 0.92 -9.93
CA ARG A 235 4.21 2.36 -9.82
C ARG A 235 3.80 2.70 -8.38
N PHE A 236 4.46 3.69 -7.77
CA PHE A 236 4.15 4.16 -6.43
C PHE A 236 3.59 5.57 -6.46
N VAL A 237 2.54 5.83 -5.65
CA VAL A 237 1.94 7.16 -5.49
C VAL A 237 1.67 7.41 -4.01
N CYS A 238 2.19 8.52 -3.48
CA CYS A 238 1.94 8.93 -2.10
C CYS A 238 0.64 9.74 -2.04
N CYS A 239 -0.42 9.16 -1.43
CA CYS A 239 -1.70 9.83 -1.24
C CYS A 239 -2.40 9.36 0.04
N ASP A 240 -3.41 10.11 0.50
CA ASP A 240 -4.19 9.80 1.70
C ASP A 240 -5.55 9.22 1.30
N LEU A 241 -5.83 7.99 1.68
CA LEU A 241 -7.11 7.32 1.41
C LEU A 241 -8.33 8.08 1.98
N GLU A 242 -8.13 8.91 2.98
CA GLU A 242 -9.17 9.77 3.56
C GLU A 242 -9.57 10.95 2.63
N GLU A 243 -8.72 11.30 1.67
CA GLU A 243 -8.96 12.38 0.70
C GLU A 243 -9.58 11.87 -0.61
N GLY A 244 -9.84 10.58 -0.71
CA GLY A 244 -10.29 9.90 -1.92
C GLY A 244 -9.14 9.49 -2.85
N LEU A 245 -9.48 8.83 -3.94
CA LEU A 245 -8.49 8.26 -4.85
C LEU A 245 -8.18 9.24 -6.00
N PRO A 246 -6.92 9.69 -6.15
CA PRO A 246 -6.54 10.71 -7.13
C PRO A 246 -6.31 10.10 -8.52
N PHE A 247 -7.29 9.37 -9.04
CA PHE A 247 -7.18 8.71 -10.34
C PHE A 247 -8.40 8.97 -11.21
N ALA A 248 -8.22 8.80 -12.52
CA ALA A 248 -9.28 8.90 -13.51
C ALA A 248 -10.35 7.82 -13.29
N ASP A 249 -11.55 8.11 -13.75
CA ASP A 249 -12.66 7.17 -13.73
C ASP A 249 -12.31 5.92 -14.57
N GLN A 250 -12.73 4.77 -14.09
CA GLN A 250 -12.57 3.48 -14.77
C GLN A 250 -11.11 3.16 -15.19
N PHE A 251 -10.14 3.67 -14.44
CA PHE A 251 -8.72 3.48 -14.76
C PHE A 251 -8.21 2.07 -14.40
N PHE A 252 -8.62 1.55 -13.24
CA PHE A 252 -8.15 0.24 -12.74
C PHE A 252 -9.10 -0.88 -13.09
N GLY A 253 -8.55 -2.07 -13.33
CA GLY A 253 -9.31 -3.28 -13.62
C GLY A 253 -9.42 -4.26 -12.46
N ALA A 254 -8.71 -4.00 -11.37
CA ALA A 254 -8.84 -4.72 -10.10
C ALA A 254 -8.28 -3.88 -8.96
N THR A 255 -8.67 -4.19 -7.72
CA THR A 255 -8.06 -3.62 -6.53
C THR A 255 -7.89 -4.63 -5.42
N ILE A 256 -6.85 -4.41 -4.62
CA ILE A 256 -6.60 -5.14 -3.38
C ILE A 256 -6.29 -4.17 -2.24
N CYS A 257 -6.74 -4.50 -1.04
CA CYS A 257 -6.47 -3.77 0.19
C CYS A 257 -6.18 -4.76 1.32
N VAL A 258 -4.94 -4.85 1.78
CA VAL A 258 -4.54 -5.84 2.78
C VAL A 258 -4.18 -5.16 4.10
N ASN A 259 -4.87 -5.55 5.18
CA ASN A 259 -4.59 -5.09 6.55
C ASN A 259 -4.56 -3.54 6.71
N THR A 260 -5.34 -2.82 5.93
CA THR A 260 -5.34 -1.34 5.88
C THR A 260 -6.72 -0.72 6.10
N PHE A 261 -7.77 -1.27 5.52
CA PHE A 261 -9.09 -0.63 5.47
C PHE A 261 -9.70 -0.33 6.86
N HIS A 262 -9.42 -1.16 7.86
CA HIS A 262 -9.88 -0.91 9.23
C HIS A 262 -9.25 0.33 9.88
N PHE A 263 -8.18 0.91 9.32
CA PHE A 263 -7.60 2.18 9.73
C PHE A 263 -8.26 3.39 9.07
N VAL A 264 -8.97 3.21 7.96
CA VAL A 264 -9.68 4.29 7.27
C VAL A 264 -10.89 4.70 8.09
N ARG A 265 -11.02 6.00 8.34
CA ARG A 265 -12.13 6.57 9.13
C ARG A 265 -13.39 6.70 8.29
N ASN A 266 -13.26 7.31 7.12
CA ASN A 266 -14.37 7.52 6.20
C ASN A 266 -14.42 6.44 5.10
N LYS A 267 -14.81 5.22 5.51
CA LYS A 267 -14.85 4.05 4.62
C LYS A 267 -15.80 4.20 3.44
N ALA A 268 -16.98 4.80 3.68
CA ALA A 268 -17.95 5.01 2.61
C ALA A 268 -17.42 5.96 1.52
N HIS A 269 -16.71 7.03 1.90
CA HIS A 269 -16.06 7.93 0.95
C HIS A 269 -15.00 7.21 0.11
N LEU A 270 -14.16 6.38 0.76
CA LEU A 270 -13.17 5.59 0.04
C LEU A 270 -13.83 4.62 -0.94
N LEU A 271 -14.88 3.90 -0.52
CA LEU A 271 -15.58 2.95 -1.40
C LEU A 271 -16.28 3.65 -2.56
N GLY A 272 -16.93 4.80 -2.34
CA GLY A 272 -17.50 5.61 -3.42
C GLY A 272 -16.43 6.07 -4.42
N SER A 273 -15.27 6.50 -3.91
CA SER A 273 -14.12 6.85 -4.75
C SER A 273 -13.56 5.63 -5.51
N LEU A 274 -13.56 4.45 -4.87
CA LEU A 274 -13.12 3.21 -5.48
C LEU A 274 -14.06 2.77 -6.61
N GLY A 275 -15.38 2.83 -6.39
CA GLY A 275 -16.39 2.55 -7.41
C GLY A 275 -16.22 3.42 -8.67
N ARG A 276 -15.78 4.66 -8.50
CA ARG A 276 -15.48 5.57 -9.60
C ARG A 276 -14.23 5.17 -10.39
N VAL A 277 -13.13 4.84 -9.71
CA VAL A 277 -11.85 4.58 -10.38
C VAL A 277 -11.73 3.15 -10.93
N LEU A 278 -12.55 2.23 -10.48
CA LEU A 278 -12.61 0.87 -10.99
C LEU A 278 -13.50 0.77 -12.22
N ARG A 279 -13.08 -0.01 -13.20
CA ARG A 279 -13.92 -0.39 -14.33
C ARG A 279 -15.13 -1.22 -13.85
N GLN A 280 -16.23 -1.16 -14.57
CA GLN A 280 -17.41 -1.98 -14.30
C GLN A 280 -17.06 -3.48 -14.35
N GLY A 281 -17.58 -4.26 -13.40
CA GLY A 281 -17.30 -5.67 -13.25
C GLY A 281 -15.87 -6.01 -12.78
N SER A 282 -15.09 -5.02 -12.37
CA SER A 282 -13.75 -5.26 -11.85
C SER A 282 -13.79 -5.89 -10.47
N PRO A 283 -12.96 -6.91 -10.20
CA PRO A 283 -12.89 -7.52 -8.87
C PRO A 283 -12.20 -6.59 -7.87
N LEU A 284 -12.67 -6.67 -6.63
CA LEU A 284 -12.07 -6.01 -5.49
C LEU A 284 -11.89 -7.00 -4.33
N PHE A 285 -10.76 -6.86 -3.62
CA PHE A 285 -10.41 -7.71 -2.49
C PHE A 285 -9.98 -6.86 -1.30
N PHE A 286 -10.66 -7.08 -0.17
CA PHE A 286 -10.34 -6.46 1.10
C PHE A 286 -9.98 -7.55 2.09
N CYS A 287 -8.69 -7.69 2.35
CA CYS A 287 -8.12 -8.79 3.12
C CYS A 287 -7.62 -8.34 4.48
N ALA A 288 -7.60 -9.27 5.42
CA ALA A 288 -7.21 -9.02 6.81
C ALA A 288 -7.99 -7.86 7.43
N LEU A 289 -9.30 -7.82 7.19
CA LEU A 289 -10.19 -6.83 7.80
C LEU A 289 -10.39 -7.15 9.27
N ARG A 290 -9.81 -6.36 10.14
CA ARG A 290 -9.95 -6.52 11.58
C ARG A 290 -11.39 -6.20 12.02
N GLN A 291 -11.91 -6.98 12.93
CA GLN A 291 -13.26 -6.80 13.47
C GLN A 291 -13.26 -6.00 14.76
N SER A 292 -14.38 -5.28 15.03
CA SER A 292 -14.48 -4.36 16.16
C SER A 292 -14.46 -5.04 17.52
N HIS A 293 -14.88 -6.31 17.64
CA HIS A 293 -14.87 -7.08 18.89
C HIS A 293 -13.43 -7.53 19.27
N ASN A 294 -12.49 -7.54 18.30
CA ASN A 294 -11.10 -7.84 18.55
C ASN A 294 -10.19 -6.74 17.94
N PRO A 295 -10.23 -5.50 18.51
CA PRO A 295 -9.48 -4.37 17.93
C PRO A 295 -7.97 -4.50 18.09
N GLY A 296 -7.48 -5.51 18.83
CA GLY A 296 -6.07 -5.67 19.16
C GLY A 296 -5.53 -4.53 20.03
N ALA A 297 -4.22 -4.33 20.01
CA ALA A 297 -3.54 -3.25 20.75
C ALA A 297 -3.78 -1.85 20.13
N PHE A 298 -4.45 -1.76 19.00
CA PHE A 298 -4.65 -0.54 18.23
C PHE A 298 -6.12 -0.11 18.27
N ARG A 299 -6.35 1.15 18.62
CA ARG A 299 -7.67 1.78 18.37
C ARG A 299 -7.76 2.07 16.88
N ASN A 300 -8.57 1.32 16.18
CA ASN A 300 -8.87 1.46 14.77
C ASN A 300 -10.36 1.75 14.55
N PHE A 301 -10.75 1.94 13.31
CA PHE A 301 -12.14 2.14 12.91
C PHE A 301 -12.76 0.85 12.37
N ALA A 302 -12.37 -0.29 12.92
CA ALA A 302 -12.91 -1.58 12.57
C ALA A 302 -14.42 -1.63 12.82
N LEU A 303 -15.12 -2.36 11.97
CA LEU A 303 -16.56 -2.57 12.05
C LEU A 303 -16.84 -4.02 12.50
N PRO A 304 -18.03 -4.28 13.03
CA PRO A 304 -18.53 -5.64 13.16
C PRO A 304 -18.78 -6.22 11.75
N PRO A 305 -18.84 -7.55 11.59
CA PRO A 305 -19.07 -8.19 10.29
C PRO A 305 -20.31 -7.67 9.56
N SER A 306 -21.42 -7.47 10.28
CA SER A 306 -22.65 -6.88 9.73
C SER A 306 -22.46 -5.43 9.26
N GLY A 307 -21.51 -4.69 9.84
CA GLY A 307 -21.14 -3.34 9.42
C GLY A 307 -20.40 -3.37 8.09
N TYR A 308 -19.48 -4.30 7.92
CA TYR A 308 -18.81 -4.52 6.64
C TYR A 308 -19.80 -5.00 5.58
N ALA A 309 -20.68 -5.94 5.90
CA ALA A 309 -21.69 -6.45 4.95
C ALA A 309 -22.53 -5.31 4.35
N ARG A 310 -23.06 -4.41 5.18
CA ARG A 310 -23.82 -3.24 4.72
C ARG A 310 -22.97 -2.28 3.90
N LEU A 311 -21.72 -2.08 4.30
CA LEU A 311 -20.83 -1.12 3.65
C LEU A 311 -20.44 -1.55 2.24
N PHE A 312 -20.33 -2.87 2.00
CA PHE A 312 -19.96 -3.44 0.72
C PHE A 312 -21.17 -3.90 -0.12
N GLU A 313 -22.40 -3.62 0.30
CA GLU A 313 -23.61 -4.13 -0.35
C GLU A 313 -23.66 -3.89 -1.86
N GLU A 314 -23.26 -2.69 -2.31
CA GLU A 314 -23.23 -2.31 -3.73
C GLU A 314 -22.19 -3.10 -4.57
N PHE A 315 -21.26 -3.79 -3.90
CA PHE A 315 -20.22 -4.61 -4.54
C PHE A 315 -20.54 -6.10 -4.53
N GLU A 316 -21.74 -6.51 -4.12
CA GLU A 316 -22.17 -7.93 -3.99
C GLU A 316 -21.12 -8.77 -3.24
N PRO A 317 -20.85 -8.47 -1.95
CA PRO A 317 -19.73 -9.03 -1.22
C PRO A 317 -19.85 -10.54 -1.04
N ARG A 318 -18.71 -11.22 -1.08
CA ARG A 318 -18.50 -12.59 -0.64
C ARG A 318 -17.54 -12.59 0.53
N PHE A 319 -17.88 -13.35 1.57
CA PHE A 319 -17.10 -13.43 2.79
C PHE A 319 -16.35 -14.75 2.85
N PHE A 320 -15.12 -14.71 3.34
CA PHE A 320 -14.25 -15.87 3.41
C PHE A 320 -13.57 -15.94 4.78
N SER A 321 -13.34 -17.15 5.26
CA SER A 321 -12.46 -17.41 6.39
C SER A 321 -11.00 -17.33 5.94
N THR A 322 -10.15 -16.65 6.71
CA THR A 322 -8.72 -16.62 6.47
C THR A 322 -8.13 -18.03 6.43
N ASP A 323 -8.53 -18.89 7.38
CA ASP A 323 -7.98 -20.25 7.51
C ASP A 323 -8.40 -21.12 6.30
N ASP A 324 -9.68 -21.10 5.88
CA ASP A 324 -10.13 -21.86 4.70
C ASP A 324 -9.42 -21.42 3.41
N VAL A 325 -9.22 -20.12 3.23
CA VAL A 325 -8.50 -19.61 2.06
C VAL A 325 -7.03 -20.05 2.08
N VAL A 326 -6.36 -19.98 3.24
CA VAL A 326 -4.96 -20.39 3.39
C VAL A 326 -4.80 -21.87 3.14
N ASP A 327 -5.60 -22.72 3.80
CA ASP A 327 -5.50 -24.17 3.68
C ASP A 327 -5.65 -24.61 2.22
N ARG A 328 -6.68 -24.12 1.55
CA ARG A 328 -6.93 -24.46 0.15
C ARG A 328 -5.87 -23.92 -0.80
N TYR A 329 -5.37 -22.72 -0.54
CA TYR A 329 -4.29 -22.15 -1.34
C TYR A 329 -3.02 -22.97 -1.23
N LEU A 330 -2.67 -23.43 -0.02
CA LEU A 330 -1.50 -24.29 0.21
C LEU A 330 -1.66 -25.70 -0.39
N ASP A 331 -2.89 -26.21 -0.46
CA ASP A 331 -3.22 -27.48 -1.12
C ASP A 331 -3.21 -27.39 -2.66
N GLY A 332 -3.04 -26.17 -3.20
CA GLY A 332 -3.09 -25.91 -4.65
C GLY A 332 -4.52 -25.80 -5.21
N ASP A 333 -5.52 -25.82 -4.33
CA ASP A 333 -6.92 -25.57 -4.64
C ASP A 333 -7.19 -24.07 -4.52
N GLY A 334 -8.03 -23.51 -5.39
CA GLY A 334 -8.54 -22.14 -5.18
C GLY A 334 -9.48 -22.07 -3.98
N PRO A 335 -9.72 -20.86 -3.39
CA PRO A 335 -10.72 -20.72 -2.35
C PRO A 335 -12.10 -21.16 -2.85
N ARG A 336 -12.94 -21.64 -1.92
CA ARG A 336 -14.34 -21.92 -2.24
C ARG A 336 -15.05 -20.63 -2.62
N PRO A 337 -16.17 -20.71 -3.38
CA PRO A 337 -17.05 -19.56 -3.52
C PRO A 337 -17.41 -19.03 -2.13
N GLY A 338 -17.11 -17.75 -1.88
CA GLY A 338 -17.40 -17.13 -0.59
C GLY A 338 -18.91 -17.03 -0.34
N ASP A 339 -19.29 -16.92 0.91
CA ASP A 339 -20.67 -16.78 1.33
C ASP A 339 -21.21 -15.38 1.03
N ALA A 340 -22.44 -15.30 0.52
CA ALA A 340 -23.13 -14.03 0.28
C ALA A 340 -23.59 -13.36 1.59
N ARG A 341 -23.63 -14.10 2.68
CA ARG A 341 -23.90 -13.61 4.03
C ARG A 341 -22.70 -13.90 4.92
N VAL A 342 -22.52 -13.09 5.96
CA VAL A 342 -21.45 -13.35 6.93
C VAL A 342 -21.75 -14.67 7.64
N PRO A 343 -20.90 -15.69 7.51
CA PRO A 343 -21.06 -16.95 8.22
C PRO A 343 -20.95 -16.78 9.75
N ASP A 344 -21.60 -17.64 10.51
CA ASP A 344 -21.63 -17.56 11.98
C ASP A 344 -20.23 -17.75 12.62
N ASP A 345 -19.38 -18.57 12.03
CA ASP A 345 -18.00 -18.76 12.47
C ASP A 345 -17.16 -17.51 12.31
N LEU A 346 -17.41 -16.72 11.25
CA LEU A 346 -16.73 -15.44 11.03
C LEU A 346 -17.15 -14.35 12.01
N LEU A 347 -18.29 -14.48 12.71
CA LEU A 347 -18.71 -13.50 13.70
C LEU A 347 -17.73 -13.37 14.88
N ARG A 348 -16.90 -14.39 15.13
CA ARG A 348 -15.91 -14.41 16.22
C ARG A 348 -14.46 -14.37 15.72
N ALA A 349 -14.23 -14.43 14.43
CA ALA A 349 -12.89 -14.39 13.84
C ALA A 349 -12.19 -13.04 14.11
N THR A 350 -10.87 -13.05 14.17
CA THR A 350 -10.08 -11.82 14.33
C THR A 350 -10.10 -11.00 13.05
N PHE A 351 -10.04 -11.67 11.91
CA PHE A 351 -10.06 -11.09 10.57
C PHE A 351 -11.18 -11.69 9.73
N VAL A 352 -11.58 -10.98 8.72
CA VAL A 352 -12.48 -11.43 7.67
C VAL A 352 -11.94 -10.97 6.32
N GLU A 353 -12.08 -11.83 5.33
CA GLU A 353 -11.74 -11.55 3.95
C GLU A 353 -13.02 -11.25 3.17
N ILE A 354 -12.99 -10.21 2.34
CA ILE A 354 -14.12 -9.81 1.48
C ILE A 354 -13.65 -9.71 0.05
N ALA A 355 -14.37 -10.36 -0.85
CA ALA A 355 -14.26 -10.10 -2.28
C ALA A 355 -15.59 -9.59 -2.83
N GLY A 356 -15.54 -8.82 -3.90
CA GLY A 356 -16.73 -8.28 -4.57
C GLY A 356 -16.38 -7.77 -5.97
N HIS A 357 -17.36 -7.15 -6.64
CA HIS A 357 -17.22 -6.59 -7.98
C HIS A 357 -17.83 -5.20 -8.08
N ASN A 358 -17.17 -4.31 -8.80
CA ASN A 358 -17.70 -2.97 -9.05
C ASN A 358 -18.93 -3.05 -9.96
N GLY A 359 -20.09 -2.57 -9.47
CA GLY A 359 -21.37 -2.58 -10.22
C GLY A 359 -22.10 -3.90 -10.22
N GLY A 360 -21.77 -4.83 -9.31
CA GLY A 360 -22.56 -6.03 -9.01
C GLY A 360 -22.66 -7.11 -10.12
N HIS A 361 -22.00 -6.93 -11.25
CA HIS A 361 -22.05 -7.90 -12.32
C HIS A 361 -20.69 -8.51 -12.58
N HIS A 362 -20.60 -9.83 -12.41
CA HIS A 362 -19.45 -10.60 -12.88
C HIS A 362 -19.26 -10.34 -14.37
N ARG A 363 -18.05 -10.04 -14.80
CA ARG A 363 -17.69 -10.19 -16.22
C ARG A 363 -17.97 -11.64 -16.60
N ALA A 364 -18.72 -11.86 -17.67
CA ALA A 364 -19.08 -13.18 -18.16
C ALA A 364 -17.84 -14.10 -18.20
N GLY A 365 -17.91 -15.27 -17.54
CA GLY A 365 -16.83 -16.26 -17.48
C GLY A 365 -15.85 -16.12 -16.32
N ARG A 366 -16.08 -15.22 -15.33
CA ARG A 366 -15.28 -15.09 -14.12
C ARG A 366 -16.14 -15.29 -12.88
N SER A 367 -16.54 -16.54 -12.64
CA SER A 367 -17.07 -16.88 -11.33
C SER A 367 -15.94 -17.27 -10.40
N PHE A 368 -16.12 -17.07 -9.09
CA PHE A 368 -15.24 -17.67 -8.10
C PHE A 368 -15.22 -19.21 -8.18
N ASP A 369 -16.11 -19.81 -8.97
CA ASP A 369 -16.15 -21.24 -9.26
C ASP A 369 -15.06 -21.71 -10.26
N GLN A 370 -14.44 -20.77 -10.97
CA GLN A 370 -13.32 -21.03 -11.89
C GLN A 370 -12.04 -20.37 -11.41
N TRP A 371 -11.69 -20.63 -10.17
CA TRP A 371 -10.46 -20.13 -9.58
C TRP A 371 -9.25 -20.63 -10.37
N PRO A 372 -8.38 -19.77 -10.91
CA PRO A 372 -7.20 -20.27 -11.58
C PRO A 372 -6.32 -20.98 -10.55
N HIS A 373 -6.08 -22.26 -10.78
CA HIS A 373 -5.02 -22.98 -10.09
C HIS A 373 -3.71 -22.28 -10.38
N ALA A 374 -3.10 -21.76 -9.34
CA ALA A 374 -1.80 -21.11 -9.36
C ALA A 374 -1.81 -19.67 -9.94
N LEU A 375 -1.68 -18.67 -9.07
CA LEU A 375 -0.60 -17.73 -9.29
C LEU A 375 0.64 -18.64 -9.39
N GLY A 376 1.14 -18.83 -10.63
CA GLY A 376 2.22 -19.75 -10.85
C GLY A 376 3.30 -19.45 -9.84
N THR A 377 3.59 -20.45 -9.02
CA THR A 377 4.70 -20.48 -8.10
C THR A 377 5.23 -19.09 -7.73
N LEU A 378 4.55 -18.43 -6.80
CA LEU A 378 5.17 -17.39 -6.01
C LEU A 378 6.15 -18.12 -5.07
N GLY A 379 7.18 -18.71 -5.68
CA GLY A 379 8.29 -19.35 -5.04
C GLY A 379 9.33 -18.34 -4.63
#